data_8422dc46f89ce86ad75b4ea70aea505f
#
_entry.id   8422dc46f89ce86ad75b4ea70aea505f
#
_cell.length_a   1.000
_cell.length_b   1.000
_cell.length_c   1.000
_cell.angle_alpha   90.00
_cell.angle_beta   90.00
_cell.angle_gamma   90.00
#
_symmetry.space_group_name_H-M   'P 1'
#
loop_
_entity.id
_entity.type
_entity.pdbx_description
1 polymer ?
#
loop_
_entity_poly.entity_id
_entity_poly.type
_entity_poly.pdbx_seq_one_letter_code
_entity_poly.pdbx_strand_id
1 'polypeptide(L)'
;GNDEFMRVLTCFSGKDKKVKMMCLGHVLLEEHTPHGSGNHAVIITEPQEELMTKVKNLLETIGYVGFSNFDIKYDIRDNRYKFFEINTRQGRSNYYVTGSGFNVSRYFVEEFVYNKDIPFKIAKDEHLWMVVPKAVARKYVHQPENKEKLNRLIREGKVVNPVFMKGDFNFNRWLRMVKNHFSHFRKFKTYYH
;
A
#
# COMPACT_ATOMS: atom_id res chain seq x y z
N GLY A 1 -8.11 -12.22 -12.64
CA GLY A 1 -6.80 -12.11 -11.97
C GLY A 1 -6.90 -12.34 -10.47
N ASN A 2 -5.80 -12.74 -9.88
CA ASN A 2 -5.73 -13.01 -8.43
C ASN A 2 -5.25 -11.80 -7.62
N ASP A 3 -5.00 -10.66 -8.25
CA ASP A 3 -4.44 -9.45 -7.62
C ASP A 3 -5.33 -8.97 -6.48
N GLU A 4 -6.64 -8.96 -6.69
CA GLU A 4 -7.63 -8.46 -5.73
C GLU A 4 -7.78 -9.31 -4.44
N PHE A 5 -7.05 -10.41 -4.33
CA PHE A 5 -6.93 -11.18 -3.09
C PHE A 5 -5.70 -10.81 -2.26
N MET A 6 -4.81 -9.98 -2.82
CA MET A 6 -3.60 -9.55 -2.15
C MET A 6 -3.85 -8.44 -1.13
N ARG A 7 -3.11 -8.51 -0.03
CA ARG A 7 -3.07 -7.48 1.02
C ARG A 7 -1.61 -7.17 1.34
N VAL A 8 -1.36 -5.92 1.65
CA VAL A 8 -0.08 -5.45 2.18
C VAL A 8 -0.32 -4.76 3.51
N LEU A 9 0.37 -5.19 4.56
CA LEU A 9 0.25 -4.58 5.88
C LEU A 9 1.58 -3.98 6.30
N THR A 10 1.61 -2.66 6.42
CA THR A 10 2.76 -1.93 6.94
C THR A 10 2.58 -1.65 8.42
N CYS A 11 3.59 -1.99 9.22
CA CYS A 11 3.64 -1.71 10.65
C CYS A 11 4.92 -0.97 11.02
N PHE A 12 4.85 -0.23 12.13
CA PHE A 12 6.01 0.33 12.82
C PHE A 12 5.94 0.00 14.30
N SER A 13 7.02 -0.59 14.83
CA SER A 13 7.17 -0.93 16.25
C SER A 13 8.25 -0.05 16.87
N GLY A 14 7.96 0.52 18.04
CA GLY A 14 8.87 1.40 18.78
C GLY A 14 9.97 0.65 19.52
N LYS A 15 10.86 1.41 20.18
CA LYS A 15 11.95 0.89 21.05
C LYS A 15 11.42 0.04 22.20
N ASP A 16 10.23 0.35 22.67
CA ASP A 16 9.51 -0.39 23.72
C ASP A 16 8.91 -1.72 23.25
N LYS A 17 9.19 -2.11 21.98
CA LYS A 17 8.69 -3.32 21.35
C LYS A 17 7.17 -3.37 21.21
N LYS A 18 6.52 -2.19 21.24
CA LYS A 18 5.09 -2.04 21.01
C LYS A 18 4.83 -1.52 19.59
N VAL A 19 3.78 -2.03 18.98
CA VAL A 19 3.35 -1.52 17.68
C VAL A 19 2.79 -0.10 17.86
N LYS A 20 3.28 0.85 17.10
CA LYS A 20 2.88 2.27 17.15
C LYS A 20 2.02 2.68 15.96
N MET A 21 2.14 1.98 14.82
CA MET A 21 1.37 2.30 13.61
C MET A 21 1.09 1.04 12.81
N MET A 22 -0.13 0.96 12.27
CA MET A 22 -0.53 -0.07 11.30
C MET A 22 -1.38 0.53 10.20
N CYS A 23 -1.11 0.11 8.97
CA CYS A 23 -1.89 0.46 7.79
C CYS A 23 -2.03 -0.76 6.88
N LEU A 24 -3.25 -1.23 6.69
CA LEU A 24 -3.56 -2.33 5.78
C LEU A 24 -4.01 -1.79 4.43
N GLY A 25 -3.37 -2.27 3.38
CA GLY A 25 -3.73 -2.00 1.99
C GLY A 25 -4.33 -3.24 1.33
N HIS A 26 -5.46 -3.06 0.67
CA HIS A 26 -6.05 -4.01 -0.25
C HIS A 26 -5.50 -3.73 -1.64
N VAL A 27 -4.74 -4.66 -2.19
CA VAL A 27 -4.18 -4.55 -3.55
C VAL A 27 -5.28 -4.87 -4.54
N LEU A 28 -5.61 -3.94 -5.42
CA LEU A 28 -6.62 -4.12 -6.47
C LEU A 28 -6.01 -4.47 -7.82
N LEU A 29 -4.74 -4.09 -8.01
CA LEU A 29 -4.06 -4.29 -9.28
C LEU A 29 -2.55 -4.38 -9.06
N GLU A 30 -1.91 -5.34 -9.71
CA GLU A 30 -0.45 -5.51 -9.77
C GLU A 30 0.07 -5.28 -11.19
N GLU A 31 1.37 -5.06 -11.32
CA GLU A 31 2.04 -4.98 -12.61
C GLU A 31 2.44 -6.39 -13.06
N HIS A 32 2.03 -6.78 -14.28
CA HIS A 32 2.27 -8.11 -14.85
C HIS A 32 3.40 -8.13 -15.89
N THR A 33 4.17 -7.04 -16.02
CA THR A 33 5.33 -7.02 -16.92
C THR A 33 6.43 -7.95 -16.40
N PRO A 34 7.29 -8.51 -17.29
CA PRO A 34 8.36 -9.45 -16.87
C PRO A 34 9.28 -8.90 -15.77
N HIS A 35 9.52 -7.59 -15.75
CA HIS A 35 10.36 -6.93 -14.73
C HIS A 35 9.58 -6.26 -13.61
N GLY A 36 8.27 -6.24 -13.69
CA GLY A 36 7.39 -5.56 -12.73
C GLY A 36 6.39 -6.48 -12.04
N SER A 37 6.39 -7.77 -12.36
CA SER A 37 5.46 -8.75 -11.78
C SER A 37 5.50 -8.71 -10.25
N GLY A 38 4.32 -8.66 -9.63
CA GLY A 38 4.15 -8.54 -8.18
C GLY A 38 4.32 -7.12 -7.62
N ASN A 39 4.66 -6.12 -8.45
CA ASN A 39 4.64 -4.73 -7.98
C ASN A 39 3.20 -4.21 -7.92
N HIS A 40 2.81 -3.70 -6.78
CA HIS A 40 1.49 -3.10 -6.62
C HIS A 40 1.32 -1.88 -7.55
N ALA A 41 0.19 -1.80 -8.21
CA ALA A 41 -0.19 -0.71 -9.10
C ALA A 41 -1.36 0.13 -8.57
N VAL A 42 -2.28 -0.50 -7.83
CA VAL A 42 -3.44 0.15 -7.19
C VAL A 42 -3.67 -0.49 -5.82
N ILE A 43 -3.75 0.34 -4.77
CA ILE A 43 -4.02 -0.08 -3.40
C ILE A 43 -5.11 0.82 -2.81
N ILE A 44 -6.09 0.22 -2.12
CA ILE A 44 -7.02 0.94 -1.24
C ILE A 44 -6.64 0.64 0.21
N THR A 45 -6.52 1.66 1.06
CA THR A 45 -6.43 1.47 2.51
C THR A 45 -7.76 0.94 3.01
N GLU A 46 -7.75 -0.24 3.60
CA GLU A 46 -8.96 -0.93 4.06
C GLU A 46 -8.64 -1.69 5.37
N PRO A 47 -8.99 -1.13 6.54
CA PRO A 47 -8.68 -1.77 7.81
C PRO A 47 -9.47 -3.09 7.97
N GLN A 48 -8.78 -4.11 8.49
CA GLN A 48 -9.36 -5.38 8.86
C GLN A 48 -8.86 -5.75 10.26
N GLU A 49 -9.72 -5.54 11.24
CA GLU A 49 -9.36 -5.50 12.66
C GLU A 49 -8.79 -6.84 13.16
N GLU A 50 -9.40 -7.96 12.81
CA GLU A 50 -8.94 -9.29 13.24
C GLU A 50 -7.53 -9.61 12.73
N LEU A 51 -7.28 -9.37 11.43
CA LEU A 51 -5.97 -9.59 10.82
C LEU A 51 -4.90 -8.71 11.44
N MET A 52 -5.22 -7.41 11.62
CA MET A 52 -4.28 -6.45 12.18
C MET A 52 -3.97 -6.76 13.64
N THR A 53 -4.94 -7.20 14.43
CA THR A 53 -4.74 -7.63 15.82
C THR A 53 -3.81 -8.84 15.90
N LYS A 54 -3.99 -9.84 15.04
CA LYS A 54 -3.10 -11.01 14.99
C LYS A 54 -1.64 -10.62 14.70
N VAL A 55 -1.42 -9.73 13.73
CA VAL A 55 -0.08 -9.24 13.39
C VAL A 55 0.52 -8.40 14.52
N LYS A 56 -0.30 -7.53 15.14
CA LYS A 56 0.15 -6.74 16.30
C LYS A 56 0.65 -7.65 17.42
N ASN A 57 -0.16 -8.64 17.79
CA ASN A 57 0.21 -9.59 18.84
C ASN A 57 1.48 -10.37 18.49
N LEU A 58 1.63 -10.83 17.25
CA LEU A 58 2.85 -11.49 16.78
C LEU A 58 4.07 -10.59 16.96
N LEU A 59 4.04 -9.34 16.44
CA LEU A 59 5.17 -8.41 16.52
C LEU A 59 5.55 -8.08 17.96
N GLU A 60 4.57 -7.87 18.84
CA GLU A 60 4.81 -7.58 20.25
C GLU A 60 5.32 -8.80 21.02
N THR A 61 4.85 -10.01 20.71
CA THR A 61 5.31 -11.26 21.34
C THR A 61 6.77 -11.55 21.01
N ILE A 62 7.18 -11.35 19.75
CA ILE A 62 8.58 -11.55 19.36
C ILE A 62 9.48 -10.36 19.72
N GLY A 63 8.92 -9.27 20.26
CA GLY A 63 9.66 -8.08 20.63
C GLY A 63 10.27 -7.33 19.44
N TYR A 64 9.55 -7.31 18.30
CA TYR A 64 10.04 -6.67 17.08
C TYR A 64 10.16 -5.16 17.23
N VAL A 65 11.21 -4.57 16.61
CA VAL A 65 11.47 -3.13 16.59
C VAL A 65 11.75 -2.67 15.15
N GLY A 66 11.12 -1.56 14.74
CA GLY A 66 11.31 -0.97 13.41
C GLY A 66 10.14 -1.20 12.47
N PHE A 67 10.42 -1.06 11.16
CA PHE A 67 9.42 -1.28 10.11
C PHE A 67 9.26 -2.75 9.77
N SER A 68 8.03 -3.16 9.57
CA SER A 68 7.70 -4.45 8.96
C SER A 68 6.61 -4.29 7.92
N ASN A 69 6.75 -5.04 6.83
CA ASN A 69 5.81 -5.11 5.73
C ASN A 69 5.46 -6.58 5.50
N PHE A 70 4.18 -6.89 5.59
CA PHE A 70 3.67 -8.24 5.37
C PHE A 70 2.97 -8.31 4.02
N ASP A 71 3.36 -9.28 3.21
CA ASP A 71 2.63 -9.66 2.01
C ASP A 71 1.70 -10.82 2.35
N ILE A 72 0.40 -10.62 2.13
CA ILE A 72 -0.67 -11.47 2.62
C ILE A 72 -1.64 -11.74 1.48
N LYS A 73 -2.14 -12.96 1.39
CA LYS A 73 -3.17 -13.32 0.42
C LYS A 73 -4.39 -13.90 1.13
N TYR A 74 -5.56 -13.44 0.73
CA TYR A 74 -6.82 -14.05 1.14
C TYR A 74 -7.07 -15.31 0.30
N ASP A 75 -7.19 -16.45 0.96
CA ASP A 75 -7.50 -17.72 0.31
C ASP A 75 -9.00 -18.01 0.42
N ILE A 76 -9.69 -17.91 -0.70
CA ILE A 76 -11.15 -18.12 -0.79
C ILE A 76 -11.59 -19.57 -0.52
N ARG A 77 -10.65 -20.54 -0.57
CA ARG A 77 -10.95 -21.96 -0.37
C ARG A 77 -11.24 -22.29 1.09
N ASP A 78 -10.56 -21.60 2.01
CA ASP A 78 -10.70 -21.79 3.45
C ASP A 78 -11.06 -20.50 4.19
N ASN A 79 -11.30 -19.41 3.46
CA ASN A 79 -11.62 -18.07 4.00
C ASN A 79 -10.57 -17.57 5.00
N ARG A 80 -9.28 -17.80 4.71
CA ARG A 80 -8.17 -17.42 5.58
C ARG A 80 -7.16 -16.52 4.90
N TYR A 81 -6.53 -15.67 5.70
CA TYR A 81 -5.36 -14.91 5.28
C TYR A 81 -4.09 -15.76 5.42
N LYS A 82 -3.32 -15.89 4.36
CA LYS A 82 -2.03 -16.59 4.30
C LYS A 82 -0.91 -15.56 4.19
N PHE A 83 0.03 -15.63 5.13
CA PHE A 83 1.24 -14.81 5.11
C PHE A 83 2.32 -15.54 4.33
N PHE A 84 3.00 -14.87 3.43
CA PHE A 84 4.06 -15.51 2.65
C PHE A 84 5.36 -14.72 2.63
N GLU A 85 5.35 -13.44 2.99
CA GLU A 85 6.57 -12.65 3.12
C GLU A 85 6.46 -11.62 4.24
N ILE A 86 7.57 -11.44 4.98
CA ILE A 86 7.76 -10.37 5.95
C ILE A 86 9.03 -9.63 5.58
N ASN A 87 8.89 -8.41 5.12
CA ASN A 87 10.00 -7.52 4.82
C ASN A 87 10.30 -6.63 6.04
N THR A 88 11.53 -6.71 6.58
CA THR A 88 11.97 -5.91 7.73
C THR A 88 12.46 -4.52 7.33
N ARG A 89 11.80 -3.91 6.37
CA ARG A 89 12.10 -2.61 5.78
C ARG A 89 10.83 -1.95 5.26
N GLN A 90 10.93 -0.68 4.87
CA GLN A 90 9.86 -0.03 4.14
C GLN A 90 9.65 -0.71 2.77
N GLY A 91 8.41 -0.98 2.44
CA GLY A 91 8.02 -1.52 1.15
C GLY A 91 8.05 -0.46 0.04
N ARG A 92 8.12 -0.91 -1.22
CA ARG A 92 8.11 -0.04 -2.38
C ARG A 92 6.85 0.83 -2.48
N SER A 93 5.71 0.29 -2.07
CA SER A 93 4.41 0.96 -2.13
C SER A 93 4.07 1.79 -0.89
N ASN A 94 4.97 1.90 0.11
CA ASN A 94 4.66 2.47 1.44
C ASN A 94 4.12 3.91 1.43
N TYR A 95 4.17 4.61 0.29
CA TYR A 95 3.51 5.91 0.17
C TYR A 95 1.97 5.82 0.30
N TYR A 96 1.36 4.62 0.19
CA TYR A 96 -0.05 4.44 0.49
C TYR A 96 -0.36 4.75 1.98
N VAL A 97 0.58 4.43 2.87
CA VAL A 97 0.50 4.75 4.30
C VAL A 97 0.53 6.26 4.51
N THR A 98 1.43 6.97 3.78
CA THR A 98 1.50 8.44 3.83
C THR A 98 0.21 9.06 3.27
N GLY A 99 -0.34 8.51 2.19
CA GLY A 99 -1.62 8.91 1.63
C GLY A 99 -2.78 8.81 2.61
N SER A 100 -2.73 7.85 3.52
CA SER A 100 -3.72 7.64 4.59
C SER A 100 -3.45 8.50 5.84
N GLY A 101 -2.57 9.51 5.74
CA GLY A 101 -2.30 10.48 6.81
C GLY A 101 -1.14 10.10 7.74
N PHE A 102 -0.42 9.01 7.47
CA PHE A 102 0.67 8.53 8.33
C PHE A 102 2.02 8.69 7.63
N ASN A 103 2.78 9.70 8.00
CA ASN A 103 4.14 9.86 7.49
C ASN A 103 5.08 8.83 8.14
N VAL A 104 5.38 7.76 7.39
CA VAL A 104 6.17 6.60 7.86
C VAL A 104 7.55 7.02 8.38
N SER A 105 8.26 7.89 7.63
CA SER A 105 9.59 8.37 8.03
C SER A 105 9.55 9.20 9.32
N ARG A 106 8.46 9.94 9.54
CA ARG A 106 8.26 10.74 10.76
C ARG A 106 8.19 9.85 12.00
N TYR A 107 7.51 8.69 11.94
CA TYR A 107 7.46 7.72 13.04
C TYR A 107 8.88 7.31 13.48
N PHE A 108 9.74 6.99 12.52
CA PHE A 108 11.12 6.63 12.82
C PHE A 108 11.90 7.79 13.48
N VAL A 109 11.81 8.99 12.91
CA VAL A 109 12.54 10.15 13.44
C VAL A 109 12.04 10.55 14.84
N GLU A 110 10.73 10.59 15.05
CA GLU A 110 10.15 10.94 16.36
C GLU A 110 10.55 9.93 17.43
N GLU A 111 10.52 8.63 17.13
CA GLU A 111 10.88 7.56 18.07
C GLU A 111 12.39 7.47 18.32
N PHE A 112 13.19 7.40 17.23
CA PHE A 112 14.62 7.04 17.35
C PHE A 112 15.56 8.24 17.48
N VAL A 113 15.17 9.41 16.96
CA VAL A 113 15.98 10.63 17.04
C VAL A 113 15.51 11.52 18.18
N TYR A 114 14.21 11.76 18.27
CA TYR A 114 13.67 12.68 19.28
C TYR A 114 13.20 12.00 20.56
N ASN A 115 13.25 10.66 20.64
CA ASN A 115 12.83 9.85 21.79
C ASN A 115 11.41 10.20 22.29
N LYS A 116 10.49 10.49 21.35
CA LYS A 116 9.09 10.78 21.68
C LYS A 116 8.33 9.48 21.92
N ASP A 117 7.47 9.48 22.93
CA ASP A 117 6.46 8.43 23.06
C ASP A 117 5.37 8.64 22.01
N ILE A 118 5.17 7.65 21.15
CA ILE A 118 4.22 7.70 20.06
C ILE A 118 3.03 6.80 20.39
N PRO A 119 1.80 7.34 20.44
CA PRO A 119 0.63 6.52 20.68
C PRO A 119 0.34 5.60 19.51
N PHE A 120 -0.22 4.41 19.81
CA PHE A 120 -0.66 3.47 18.78
C PHE A 120 -1.80 4.05 17.93
N LYS A 121 -1.65 3.95 16.61
CA LYS A 121 -2.67 4.39 15.64
C LYS A 121 -2.83 3.39 14.51
N ILE A 122 -4.06 3.27 14.02
CA ILE A 122 -4.42 2.49 12.83
C ILE A 122 -4.96 3.45 11.77
N ALA A 123 -4.56 3.25 10.52
CA ALA A 123 -5.17 3.94 9.39
C ALA A 123 -6.59 3.39 9.18
N LYS A 124 -7.60 4.20 9.45
CA LYS A 124 -9.02 3.83 9.37
C LYS A 124 -9.71 4.37 8.12
N ASP A 125 -9.21 5.48 7.58
CA ASP A 125 -9.83 6.14 6.44
C ASP A 125 -9.43 5.45 5.13
N GLU A 126 -10.42 5.17 4.31
CA GLU A 126 -10.19 4.65 2.98
C GLU A 126 -9.51 5.70 2.11
N HIS A 127 -8.40 5.32 1.51
CA HIS A 127 -7.62 6.15 0.61
C HIS A 127 -7.07 5.32 -0.55
N LEU A 128 -7.03 5.90 -1.74
CA LEU A 128 -6.56 5.23 -2.95
C LEU A 128 -5.13 5.68 -3.29
N TRP A 129 -4.22 4.73 -3.33
CA TRP A 129 -2.90 4.91 -3.88
C TRP A 129 -2.82 4.26 -5.26
N MET A 130 -2.28 4.96 -6.25
CA MET A 130 -2.09 4.39 -7.58
C MET A 130 -0.88 4.99 -8.29
N VAL A 131 -0.18 4.17 -9.08
CA VAL A 131 0.92 4.61 -9.98
C VAL A 131 0.53 4.58 -11.46
N VAL A 132 -0.63 4.02 -11.77
CA VAL A 132 -1.16 3.89 -13.14
C VAL A 132 -2.21 4.96 -13.45
N PRO A 133 -2.51 5.24 -14.74
CA PRO A 133 -3.62 6.09 -15.13
C PRO A 133 -4.96 5.59 -14.59
N LYS A 134 -5.84 6.52 -14.18
CA LYS A 134 -7.20 6.18 -13.70
C LYS A 134 -7.98 5.29 -14.68
N ALA A 135 -7.79 5.49 -15.98
CA ALA A 135 -8.45 4.68 -17.01
C ALA A 135 -7.93 3.24 -17.02
N VAL A 136 -6.63 3.02 -16.76
CA VAL A 136 -6.05 1.67 -16.61
C VAL A 136 -6.65 1.00 -15.38
N ALA A 137 -6.64 1.67 -14.21
CA ALA A 137 -7.23 1.12 -13.00
C ALA A 137 -8.70 0.73 -13.21
N ARG A 138 -9.52 1.60 -13.80
CA ARG A 138 -10.94 1.34 -14.10
C ARG A 138 -11.16 0.17 -15.05
N LYS A 139 -10.25 -0.04 -15.99
CA LYS A 139 -10.37 -1.12 -16.98
C LYS A 139 -10.00 -2.48 -16.40
N TYR A 140 -8.97 -2.55 -15.55
CA TYR A 140 -8.35 -3.81 -15.12
C TYR A 140 -8.68 -4.23 -13.68
N VAL A 141 -9.32 -3.38 -12.88
CA VAL A 141 -9.99 -3.82 -11.64
C VAL A 141 -11.33 -4.45 -12.01
N HIS A 142 -11.51 -5.73 -11.70
CA HIS A 142 -12.62 -6.52 -12.22
C HIS A 142 -13.77 -6.72 -11.23
N GLN A 143 -13.46 -6.90 -9.93
CA GLN A 143 -14.50 -7.14 -8.93
C GLN A 143 -15.41 -5.90 -8.81
N PRO A 144 -16.75 -6.06 -8.97
CA PRO A 144 -17.69 -4.93 -9.02
C PRO A 144 -17.59 -4.02 -7.78
N GLU A 145 -17.51 -4.62 -6.60
CA GLU A 145 -17.39 -3.89 -5.33
C GLU A 145 -16.11 -3.03 -5.28
N ASN A 146 -14.97 -3.61 -5.66
CA ASN A 146 -13.68 -2.89 -5.69
C ASN A 146 -13.68 -1.78 -6.72
N LYS A 147 -14.33 -2.00 -7.87
CA LYS A 147 -14.49 -1.00 -8.91
C LYS A 147 -15.37 0.16 -8.47
N GLU A 148 -16.40 -0.10 -7.69
CA GLU A 148 -17.25 0.93 -7.11
C GLU A 148 -16.48 1.77 -6.09
N LYS A 149 -15.77 1.13 -5.14
CA LYS A 149 -14.87 1.81 -4.17
C LYS A 149 -13.82 2.67 -4.89
N LEU A 150 -13.14 2.11 -5.89
CA LEU A 150 -12.18 2.83 -6.73
C LEU A 150 -12.78 4.11 -7.32
N ASN A 151 -13.94 3.99 -7.97
CA ASN A 151 -14.60 5.13 -8.61
C ASN A 151 -15.08 6.18 -7.61
N ARG A 152 -15.58 5.75 -6.44
CA ARG A 152 -15.99 6.63 -5.36
C ARG A 152 -14.81 7.44 -4.83
N LEU A 153 -13.69 6.79 -4.51
CA LEU A 153 -12.49 7.47 -3.99
C LEU A 153 -11.87 8.43 -5.02
N ILE A 154 -11.95 8.10 -6.31
CA ILE A 154 -11.53 9.01 -7.38
C ILE A 154 -12.41 10.26 -7.43
N ARG A 155 -13.74 10.15 -7.27
CA ARG A 155 -14.68 11.29 -7.24
C ARG A 155 -14.48 12.16 -6.01
N GLU A 156 -14.22 11.54 -4.87
CA GLU A 156 -13.97 12.24 -3.60
C GLU A 156 -12.58 12.90 -3.54
N GLY A 157 -11.72 12.70 -4.53
CA GLY A 157 -10.35 13.22 -4.52
C GLY A 157 -9.41 12.55 -3.52
N LYS A 158 -9.81 11.44 -2.91
CA LYS A 158 -9.02 10.65 -1.96
C LYS A 158 -8.01 9.75 -2.68
N VAL A 159 -7.15 10.36 -3.49
CA VAL A 159 -6.18 9.66 -4.33
C VAL A 159 -4.80 10.27 -4.16
N VAL A 160 -3.81 9.41 -3.97
CA VAL A 160 -2.39 9.80 -4.03
C VAL A 160 -1.66 9.05 -5.14
N ASN A 161 -0.77 9.76 -5.82
CA ASN A 161 0.17 9.17 -6.76
C ASN A 161 1.59 9.62 -6.36
N PRO A 162 2.48 8.69 -5.95
CA PRO A 162 3.82 9.02 -5.48
C PRO A 162 4.73 9.53 -6.59
N VAL A 163 4.36 9.31 -7.86
CA VAL A 163 5.15 9.73 -9.02
C VAL A 163 5.04 11.25 -9.25
N PHE A 164 3.87 11.84 -8.94
CA PHE A 164 3.59 13.25 -9.15
C PHE A 164 3.48 14.00 -7.81
N MET A 165 4.61 14.32 -7.20
CA MET A 165 4.65 15.05 -5.92
C MET A 165 4.68 16.57 -6.13
N LYS A 166 3.94 17.30 -5.29
CA LYS A 166 4.02 18.77 -5.25
C LYS A 166 5.41 19.20 -4.80
N GLY A 167 5.96 20.22 -5.46
CA GLY A 167 7.26 20.81 -5.13
C GLY A 167 8.48 20.14 -5.76
N ASP A 168 8.30 18.98 -6.41
CA ASP A 168 9.37 18.29 -7.13
C ASP A 168 9.19 18.47 -8.63
N PHE A 169 9.49 19.69 -9.12
CA PHE A 169 9.37 20.02 -10.54
C PHE A 169 10.74 20.15 -11.20
N ASN A 170 11.05 19.17 -12.04
CA ASN A 170 12.12 19.25 -13.04
C ASN A 170 11.52 18.85 -14.38
N PHE A 171 11.61 19.69 -15.40
CA PHE A 171 10.93 19.51 -16.69
C PHE A 171 11.30 18.18 -17.38
N ASN A 172 12.60 17.83 -17.43
CA ASN A 172 13.05 16.58 -18.05
C ASN A 172 12.58 15.34 -17.29
N ARG A 173 12.54 15.44 -15.95
CA ARG A 173 11.98 14.39 -15.09
C ARG A 173 10.48 14.28 -15.33
N TRP A 174 9.77 15.40 -15.34
CA TRP A 174 8.32 15.44 -15.56
C TRP A 174 7.93 14.80 -16.90
N LEU A 175 8.61 15.12 -18.01
CA LEU A 175 8.38 14.49 -19.31
C LEU A 175 8.57 12.96 -19.26
N ARG A 176 9.65 12.49 -18.62
CA ARG A 176 9.89 11.03 -18.45
C ARG A 176 8.79 10.37 -17.62
N MET A 177 8.35 11.01 -16.54
CA MET A 177 7.29 10.50 -15.68
C MET A 177 5.96 10.42 -16.42
N VAL A 178 5.58 11.43 -17.18
CA VAL A 178 4.36 11.45 -18.00
C VAL A 178 4.44 10.33 -19.05
N LYS A 179 5.55 10.22 -19.79
CA LYS A 179 5.75 9.15 -20.78
C LYS A 179 5.64 7.77 -20.14
N ASN A 180 6.27 7.57 -18.98
CA ASN A 180 6.22 6.30 -18.25
C ASN A 180 4.79 6.02 -17.74
N HIS A 181 4.11 7.02 -17.22
CA HIS A 181 2.73 6.89 -16.76
C HIS A 181 1.79 6.43 -17.88
N PHE A 182 1.87 7.05 -19.05
CA PHE A 182 1.09 6.61 -20.21
C PHE A 182 1.54 5.27 -20.80
N SER A 183 2.79 4.84 -20.59
CA SER A 183 3.26 3.51 -21.04
C SER A 183 2.47 2.36 -20.41
N HIS A 184 1.83 2.59 -19.25
CA HIS A 184 1.00 1.58 -18.59
C HIS A 184 -0.19 1.12 -19.45
N PHE A 185 -0.73 1.96 -20.32
CA PHE A 185 -1.77 1.52 -21.27
C PHE A 185 -1.30 0.35 -22.14
N ARG A 186 -0.08 0.48 -22.70
CA ARG A 186 0.52 -0.58 -23.51
C ARG A 186 0.92 -1.79 -22.68
N LYS A 187 1.57 -1.57 -21.54
CA LYS A 187 2.00 -2.65 -20.63
C LYS A 187 0.82 -3.53 -20.21
N PHE A 188 -0.26 -2.93 -19.72
CA PHE A 188 -1.43 -3.68 -19.30
C PHE A 188 -2.15 -4.35 -20.48
N LYS A 189 -2.23 -3.71 -21.64
CA LYS A 189 -2.78 -4.35 -22.84
C LYS A 189 -2.00 -5.58 -23.27
N THR A 190 -0.68 -5.58 -23.09
CA THR A 190 0.21 -6.66 -23.57
C THR A 190 0.34 -7.79 -22.55
N TYR A 191 0.39 -7.51 -21.26
CA TYR A 191 0.83 -8.47 -20.23
C TYR A 191 -0.25 -8.85 -19.22
N TYR A 192 -1.37 -8.13 -19.15
CA TYR A 192 -2.44 -8.46 -18.23
C TYR A 192 -3.42 -9.43 -18.87
N HIS A 193 -3.39 -10.69 -18.42
CA HIS A 193 -4.24 -11.81 -18.92
C HIS A 193 -5.08 -12.43 -17.81
#